data_4d4aba7d659c3446549200556ffeac42
#
_entry.id   4d4aba7d659c3446549200556ffeac42
#
_cell.length_a   1.000
_cell.length_b   1.000
_cell.length_c   1.000
_cell.angle_alpha   90.00
_cell.angle_beta   90.00
_cell.angle_gamma   90.00
#
_symmetry.space_group_name_H-M   'P 1'
#
loop_
_entity.id
_entity.type
_entity.pdbx_description
1 polymer ?
#
loop_
_entity_poly.entity_id
_entity_poly.type
_entity_poly.pdbx_seq_one_letter_code
_entity_poly.pdbx_strand_id
1 'polypeptide(L)'
;MKFASIIAAAVATASMAAPALADKLDDIIASGKLRCAVVLDFPPMGSRDANNQPIGFDVDYCNDLAAALGVQAEIVETTFPERIPALVSGQVDIGVASTSDTLERAKTVGFSIPYYAFENAVVANDKVEMADWEGMKGKTVGATAGTYEAIWLEGQVKEWGEGQFRPYQNQADVFLALSQGQLDATVSTVEVAEANVKSGNFPGIRIVDKAPMVPDYVALIALRSEHGLIDYLNLFINQQVRTGRYAELYAKWVGEGEPADLTIKGVYR
;
A
#
# COMPACT_ATOMS: atom_id res chain seq x y z
N MET A 1 21.68 -21.65 -81.14
CA MET A 1 20.86 -22.12 -79.99
C MET A 1 21.52 -21.55 -78.76
N LYS A 2 20.91 -20.52 -78.13
CA LYS A 2 21.41 -19.87 -76.89
C LYS A 2 20.46 -20.25 -75.77
N PHE A 3 20.94 -21.01 -74.80
CA PHE A 3 20.21 -21.33 -73.59
C PHE A 3 20.40 -20.15 -72.60
N ALA A 4 19.30 -19.52 -72.26
CA ALA A 4 19.27 -18.51 -71.20
C ALA A 4 18.89 -19.23 -69.87
N SER A 5 19.84 -19.27 -68.96
CA SER A 5 19.61 -19.76 -67.55
C SER A 5 18.95 -18.66 -66.71
N ILE A 6 17.72 -18.88 -66.29
CA ILE A 6 17.01 -18.02 -65.32
C ILE A 6 17.38 -18.50 -63.92
N ILE A 7 18.17 -17.67 -63.20
CA ILE A 7 18.44 -17.89 -61.77
C ILE A 7 17.30 -17.20 -60.98
N ALA A 8 16.43 -18.00 -60.38
CA ALA A 8 15.40 -17.52 -59.46
C ALA A 8 16.04 -17.28 -58.09
N ALA A 9 16.19 -16.03 -57.69
CA ALA A 9 16.64 -15.63 -56.35
C ALA A 9 15.44 -15.76 -55.38
N ALA A 10 15.47 -16.77 -54.54
CA ALA A 10 14.52 -16.90 -53.39
C ALA A 10 14.96 -15.93 -52.31
N VAL A 11 14.23 -14.83 -52.14
CA VAL A 11 14.38 -13.91 -51.00
C VAL A 11 13.72 -14.55 -49.80
N ALA A 12 14.52 -15.15 -48.91
CA ALA A 12 14.06 -15.63 -47.60
C ALA A 12 13.80 -14.41 -46.68
N THR A 13 12.55 -14.01 -46.55
CA THR A 13 12.12 -13.06 -45.52
C THR A 13 12.21 -13.75 -44.17
N ALA A 14 13.34 -13.58 -43.45
CA ALA A 14 13.45 -13.90 -42.04
C ALA A 14 12.55 -12.93 -41.30
N SER A 15 11.34 -13.40 -40.91
CA SER A 15 10.49 -12.70 -39.94
C SER A 15 11.26 -12.62 -38.63
N MET A 16 11.84 -11.46 -38.29
CA MET A 16 12.32 -11.18 -36.93
C MET A 16 11.07 -11.14 -36.03
N ALA A 17 10.74 -12.27 -35.45
CA ALA A 17 9.84 -12.28 -34.30
C ALA A 17 10.53 -11.44 -33.22
N ALA A 18 10.06 -10.22 -33.01
CA ALA A 18 10.43 -9.46 -31.82
C ALA A 18 10.09 -10.33 -30.59
N PRO A 19 11.00 -10.51 -29.63
CA PRO A 19 10.65 -11.21 -28.41
C PRO A 19 9.43 -10.49 -27.83
N ALA A 20 8.31 -11.18 -27.70
CA ALA A 20 7.23 -10.71 -26.87
C ALA A 20 7.85 -10.53 -25.48
N LEU A 21 7.93 -9.29 -24.98
CA LEU A 21 8.30 -9.06 -23.59
C LEU A 21 7.23 -9.78 -22.77
N ALA A 22 7.63 -10.86 -22.10
CA ALA A 22 6.74 -11.57 -21.18
C ALA A 22 6.30 -10.56 -20.11
N ASP A 23 4.99 -10.48 -19.86
CA ASP A 23 4.47 -9.68 -18.77
C ASP A 23 4.92 -10.33 -17.44
N LYS A 24 5.11 -9.54 -16.41
CA LYS A 24 5.50 -10.03 -15.08
C LYS A 24 4.54 -11.11 -14.56
N LEU A 25 3.28 -11.09 -14.98
CA LEU A 25 2.29 -12.13 -14.68
C LEU A 25 2.78 -13.51 -15.15
N ASP A 26 3.28 -13.60 -16.38
CA ASP A 26 3.79 -14.85 -16.94
C ASP A 26 5.04 -15.34 -16.18
N ASP A 27 5.93 -14.42 -15.80
CA ASP A 27 7.12 -14.73 -15.01
C ASP A 27 6.76 -15.28 -13.62
N ILE A 28 5.78 -14.68 -12.94
CA ILE A 28 5.27 -15.14 -11.63
C ILE A 28 4.70 -16.56 -11.75
N ILE A 29 3.85 -16.80 -12.74
CA ILE A 29 3.25 -18.13 -12.97
C ILE A 29 4.34 -19.16 -13.28
N ALA A 30 5.30 -18.83 -14.14
CA ALA A 30 6.38 -19.73 -14.52
C ALA A 30 7.34 -20.04 -13.37
N SER A 31 7.62 -19.04 -12.50
CA SER A 31 8.48 -19.21 -11.33
C SER A 31 7.83 -20.02 -10.20
N GLY A 32 6.49 -20.09 -10.18
CA GLY A 32 5.72 -20.69 -9.09
C GLY A 32 5.73 -19.88 -7.79
N LYS A 33 6.15 -18.61 -7.84
CA LYS A 33 6.27 -17.74 -6.65
C LYS A 33 5.77 -16.33 -6.94
N LEU A 34 5.13 -15.74 -5.94
CA LEU A 34 4.72 -14.33 -5.92
C LEU A 34 5.39 -13.65 -4.72
N ARG A 35 6.28 -12.68 -4.98
CA ARG A 35 6.94 -11.90 -3.93
C ARG A 35 6.15 -10.61 -3.70
N CYS A 36 5.54 -10.50 -2.50
CA CYS A 36 4.77 -9.32 -2.10
C CYS A 36 5.56 -8.47 -1.11
N ALA A 37 5.76 -7.18 -1.40
CA ALA A 37 6.12 -6.22 -0.37
C ALA A 37 4.95 -6.06 0.60
N VAL A 38 5.20 -6.19 1.90
CA VAL A 38 4.20 -5.95 2.96
C VAL A 38 4.87 -5.16 4.09
N VAL A 39 4.15 -4.19 4.65
CA VAL A 39 4.61 -3.44 5.84
C VAL A 39 4.12 -4.17 7.08
N LEU A 40 5.04 -4.62 7.94
CA LEU A 40 4.72 -5.48 9.09
C LEU A 40 4.73 -4.74 10.45
N ASP A 41 4.75 -3.42 10.44
CA ASP A 41 4.58 -2.57 11.63
C ASP A 41 3.32 -1.68 11.53
N PHE A 42 2.31 -2.14 10.79
CA PHE A 42 1.08 -1.42 10.48
C PHE A 42 -0.17 -2.27 10.78
N PRO A 43 -0.37 -2.72 12.04
CA PRO A 43 -1.57 -3.50 12.40
C PRO A 43 -2.85 -2.67 12.24
N PRO A 44 -3.96 -3.26 11.76
CA PRO A 44 -4.18 -4.67 11.47
C PRO A 44 -3.78 -5.10 10.05
N MET A 45 -3.25 -4.20 9.21
CA MET A 45 -2.92 -4.52 7.81
C MET A 45 -1.74 -5.47 7.72
N GLY A 46 -0.67 -5.23 8.48
CA GLY A 46 0.48 -6.11 8.57
C GLY A 46 1.15 -6.02 9.93
N SER A 47 1.47 -7.17 10.50
CA SER A 47 2.18 -7.30 11.77
C SER A 47 2.85 -8.66 11.89
N ARG A 48 3.47 -8.94 13.03
CA ARG A 48 4.01 -10.24 13.37
C ARG A 48 3.28 -10.83 14.57
N ASP A 49 3.01 -12.13 14.51
CA ASP A 49 2.44 -12.88 15.63
C ASP A 49 3.49 -13.20 16.71
N ALA A 50 3.06 -13.89 17.77
CA ALA A 50 3.94 -14.30 18.87
C ALA A 50 5.08 -15.25 18.44
N ASN A 51 4.95 -15.90 17.28
CA ASN A 51 5.96 -16.78 16.69
C ASN A 51 6.78 -16.06 15.61
N ASN A 52 6.68 -14.72 15.54
CA ASN A 52 7.36 -13.88 14.56
C ASN A 52 6.93 -14.15 13.11
N GLN A 53 5.73 -14.74 12.88
CA GLN A 53 5.21 -14.97 11.54
C GLN A 53 4.44 -13.73 11.05
N PRO A 54 4.55 -13.38 9.75
CA PRO A 54 3.76 -12.32 9.17
C PRO A 54 2.26 -12.64 9.24
N ILE A 55 1.47 -11.68 9.73
CA ILE A 55 0.02 -11.75 9.80
C ILE A 55 -0.59 -10.39 9.45
N GLY A 56 -1.84 -10.36 9.05
CA GLY A 56 -2.58 -9.13 8.77
C GLY A 56 -3.42 -9.21 7.50
N PHE A 57 -4.19 -8.16 7.27
CA PHE A 57 -5.06 -8.05 6.09
C PHE A 57 -4.24 -8.15 4.79
N ASP A 58 -3.16 -7.37 4.67
CA ASP A 58 -2.29 -7.34 3.47
C ASP A 58 -1.56 -8.68 3.27
N VAL A 59 -1.19 -9.36 4.37
CA VAL A 59 -0.58 -10.70 4.33
C VAL A 59 -1.55 -11.73 3.78
N ASP A 60 -2.78 -11.77 4.30
CA ASP A 60 -3.83 -12.67 3.79
C ASP A 60 -4.20 -12.33 2.35
N TYR A 61 -4.22 -11.04 1.99
CA TYR A 61 -4.52 -10.59 0.63
C TYR A 61 -3.46 -11.06 -0.38
N CYS A 62 -2.16 -11.01 0.01
CA CYS A 62 -1.08 -11.60 -0.80
C CYS A 62 -1.22 -13.12 -0.92
N ASN A 63 -1.56 -13.83 0.16
CA ASN A 63 -1.76 -15.27 0.15
C ASN A 63 -2.93 -15.67 -0.77
N ASP A 64 -4.04 -14.95 -0.70
CA ASP A 64 -5.22 -15.18 -1.55
C ASP A 64 -4.87 -14.93 -3.03
N LEU A 65 -4.10 -13.88 -3.33
CA LEU A 65 -3.65 -13.60 -4.70
C LEU A 65 -2.70 -14.69 -5.23
N ALA A 66 -1.75 -15.13 -4.42
CA ALA A 66 -0.86 -16.24 -4.79
C ALA A 66 -1.64 -17.53 -5.04
N ALA A 67 -2.63 -17.83 -4.19
CA ALA A 67 -3.52 -18.97 -4.38
C ALA A 67 -4.34 -18.86 -5.67
N ALA A 68 -4.85 -17.68 -6.01
CA ALA A 68 -5.56 -17.43 -7.26
C ALA A 68 -4.68 -17.61 -8.50
N LEU A 69 -3.37 -17.32 -8.40
CA LEU A 69 -2.38 -17.56 -9.44
C LEU A 69 -1.88 -19.02 -9.48
N GLY A 70 -2.19 -19.83 -8.47
CA GLY A 70 -1.66 -21.18 -8.34
C GLY A 70 -0.18 -21.25 -7.99
N VAL A 71 0.35 -20.23 -7.30
CA VAL A 71 1.76 -20.09 -6.91
C VAL A 71 1.90 -19.96 -5.38
N GLN A 72 3.13 -19.96 -4.88
CA GLN A 72 3.43 -19.74 -3.47
C GLN A 72 3.63 -18.24 -3.18
N ALA A 73 3.03 -17.74 -2.11
CA ALA A 73 3.30 -16.41 -1.61
C ALA A 73 4.66 -16.35 -0.89
N GLU A 74 5.42 -15.30 -1.15
CA GLU A 74 6.62 -14.94 -0.41
C GLU A 74 6.44 -13.51 0.12
N ILE A 75 6.24 -13.39 1.44
CA ILE A 75 6.09 -12.08 2.09
C ILE A 75 7.47 -11.48 2.29
N VAL A 76 7.72 -10.35 1.64
CA VAL A 76 8.95 -9.57 1.78
C VAL A 76 8.62 -8.35 2.62
N GLU A 77 9.15 -8.31 3.85
CA GLU A 77 8.95 -7.16 4.72
C GLU A 77 9.61 -5.92 4.14
N THR A 78 8.86 -4.83 4.11
CA THR A 78 9.33 -3.50 3.70
C THR A 78 8.82 -2.44 4.67
N THR A 79 9.51 -1.32 4.72
CA THR A 79 8.99 -0.11 5.36
C THR A 79 8.19 0.72 4.36
N PHE A 80 7.41 1.68 4.84
CA PHE A 80 6.65 2.59 3.97
C PHE A 80 7.52 3.32 2.93
N PRO A 81 8.71 3.88 3.28
CA PRO A 81 9.57 4.52 2.28
C PRO A 81 10.23 3.52 1.32
N GLU A 82 10.37 2.24 1.69
CA GLU A 82 11.08 1.23 0.88
C GLU A 82 10.18 0.46 -0.09
N ARG A 83 8.85 0.42 0.11
CA ARG A 83 7.93 -0.41 -0.70
C ARG A 83 7.99 -0.13 -2.20
N ILE A 84 8.09 1.14 -2.64
CA ILE A 84 8.23 1.49 -4.05
C ILE A 84 9.66 1.22 -4.56
N PRO A 85 10.75 1.62 -3.87
CA PRO A 85 12.10 1.21 -4.23
C PRO A 85 12.30 -0.31 -4.36
N ALA A 86 11.74 -1.12 -3.45
CA ALA A 86 11.82 -2.58 -3.52
C ALA A 86 11.15 -3.15 -4.79
N LEU A 87 10.01 -2.58 -5.20
CA LEU A 87 9.34 -2.94 -6.45
C LEU A 87 10.17 -2.53 -7.67
N VAL A 88 10.64 -1.29 -7.71
CA VAL A 88 11.41 -0.76 -8.85
C VAL A 88 12.74 -1.50 -9.03
N SER A 89 13.38 -1.94 -7.96
CA SER A 89 14.61 -2.72 -8.01
C SER A 89 14.40 -4.21 -8.31
N GLY A 90 13.15 -4.68 -8.39
CA GLY A 90 12.82 -6.09 -8.65
C GLY A 90 13.04 -7.03 -7.45
N GLN A 91 13.17 -6.50 -6.24
CA GLN A 91 13.20 -7.31 -5.01
C GLN A 91 11.85 -7.99 -4.76
N VAL A 92 10.76 -7.33 -5.16
CA VAL A 92 9.39 -7.84 -5.10
C VAL A 92 8.73 -7.76 -6.47
N ASP A 93 7.66 -8.52 -6.66
CA ASP A 93 6.88 -8.52 -7.90
C ASP A 93 5.71 -7.54 -7.83
N ILE A 94 5.13 -7.40 -6.64
CA ILE A 94 4.03 -6.46 -6.35
C ILE A 94 4.18 -5.86 -4.96
N GLY A 95 3.48 -4.76 -4.72
CA GLY A 95 3.26 -4.24 -3.36
C GLY A 95 1.82 -4.48 -2.91
N VAL A 96 1.67 -5.18 -1.80
CA VAL A 96 0.45 -5.31 -1.00
C VAL A 96 0.76 -4.63 0.32
N ALA A 97 0.85 -3.30 0.30
CA ALA A 97 1.50 -2.53 1.34
C ALA A 97 0.82 -1.17 1.58
N SER A 98 -0.49 -1.15 1.53
CA SER A 98 -1.31 0.05 1.79
C SER A 98 -0.79 1.29 1.06
N THR A 99 -0.57 1.17 -0.27
CA THR A 99 0.03 2.25 -1.06
C THR A 99 -1.04 3.19 -1.62
N SER A 100 -1.09 4.43 -1.11
CA SER A 100 -2.00 5.47 -1.59
C SER A 100 -1.82 5.75 -3.08
N ASP A 101 -2.92 5.78 -3.84
CA ASP A 101 -2.99 5.88 -5.30
C ASP A 101 -2.81 7.31 -5.84
N THR A 102 -1.75 7.98 -5.42
CA THR A 102 -1.51 9.37 -5.82
C THR A 102 -0.98 9.49 -7.25
N LEU A 103 -1.36 10.59 -7.93
CA LEU A 103 -0.85 10.89 -9.28
C LEU A 103 0.68 11.02 -9.32
N GLU A 104 1.32 11.44 -8.23
CA GLU A 104 2.77 11.56 -8.16
C GLU A 104 3.44 10.17 -8.19
N ARG A 105 2.93 9.23 -7.38
CA ARG A 105 3.43 7.85 -7.37
C ARG A 105 3.14 7.11 -8.68
N ALA A 106 2.02 7.43 -9.34
CA ALA A 106 1.63 6.86 -10.63
C ALA A 106 2.59 7.20 -11.78
N LYS A 107 3.47 8.20 -11.61
CA LYS A 107 4.57 8.46 -12.55
C LYS A 107 5.65 7.38 -12.48
N THR A 108 5.78 6.68 -11.36
CA THR A 108 6.83 5.67 -11.10
C THR A 108 6.30 4.25 -11.17
N VAL A 109 5.14 3.99 -10.56
CA VAL A 109 4.54 2.65 -10.48
C VAL A 109 3.15 2.62 -11.10
N GLY A 110 2.68 1.43 -11.47
CA GLY A 110 1.30 1.18 -11.87
C GLY A 110 0.45 0.80 -10.64
N PHE A 111 -0.80 1.19 -10.68
CA PHE A 111 -1.78 0.93 -9.63
C PHE A 111 -2.91 0.05 -10.15
N SER A 112 -3.38 -0.86 -9.31
CA SER A 112 -4.69 -1.47 -9.48
C SER A 112 -5.80 -0.47 -9.12
N ILE A 113 -7.07 -0.87 -9.28
CA ILE A 113 -8.16 -0.23 -8.57
C ILE A 113 -7.91 -0.33 -7.05
N PRO A 114 -8.44 0.59 -6.23
CA PRO A 114 -8.26 0.52 -4.78
C PRO A 114 -8.82 -0.78 -4.19
N TYR A 115 -8.08 -1.37 -3.23
CA TYR A 115 -8.54 -2.53 -2.47
C TYR A 115 -8.92 -2.19 -1.04
N TYR A 116 -8.54 -0.99 -0.57
CA TYR A 116 -8.93 -0.48 0.75
C TYR A 116 -9.00 1.06 0.72
N ALA A 117 -9.69 1.64 1.70
CA ALA A 117 -9.68 3.09 1.93
C ALA A 117 -9.63 3.36 3.44
N PHE A 118 -8.72 4.23 3.84
CA PHE A 118 -8.54 4.63 5.23
C PHE A 118 -9.17 5.99 5.50
N GLU A 119 -9.80 6.10 6.65
CA GLU A 119 -10.00 7.38 7.30
C GLU A 119 -8.85 7.65 8.27
N ASN A 120 -8.57 8.92 8.55
CA ASN A 120 -7.44 9.33 9.36
C ASN A 120 -7.91 10.00 10.65
N ALA A 121 -7.18 9.72 11.74
CA ALA A 121 -7.41 10.29 13.06
C ALA A 121 -6.18 11.03 13.58
N VAL A 122 -6.41 12.03 14.37
CA VAL A 122 -5.38 12.71 15.18
C VAL A 122 -5.20 11.93 16.47
N VAL A 123 -3.96 11.54 16.76
CA VAL A 123 -3.57 10.90 18.01
C VAL A 123 -2.62 11.84 18.75
N ALA A 124 -2.89 12.11 20.01
CA ALA A 124 -2.08 13.02 20.83
C ALA A 124 -1.55 12.33 22.08
N ASN A 125 -0.45 12.87 22.61
CA ASN A 125 0.00 12.54 23.96
C ASN A 125 -1.01 13.08 24.99
N ASP A 126 -1.35 12.29 26.00
CA ASP A 126 -2.36 12.65 27.03
C ASP A 126 -2.02 13.92 27.81
N LYS A 127 -0.74 14.29 27.88
CA LYS A 127 -0.28 15.50 28.57
C LYS A 127 -0.49 16.78 27.76
N VAL A 128 -0.82 16.63 26.46
CA VAL A 128 -1.05 17.75 25.57
C VAL A 128 -2.52 18.07 25.55
N GLU A 129 -2.88 19.29 25.94
CA GLU A 129 -4.24 19.79 25.81
C GLU A 129 -4.55 20.01 24.33
N MET A 130 -5.49 19.22 23.82
CA MET A 130 -5.91 19.24 22.42
C MET A 130 -7.35 18.74 22.32
N ALA A 131 -8.24 19.60 21.85
CA ALA A 131 -9.67 19.32 21.73
C ALA A 131 -10.04 18.75 20.34
N ASP A 132 -9.34 19.18 19.31
CA ASP A 132 -9.58 18.84 17.90
C ASP A 132 -8.26 18.87 17.11
N TRP A 133 -8.37 18.63 15.80
CA TRP A 133 -7.20 18.60 14.90
C TRP A 133 -6.48 19.95 14.78
N GLU A 134 -7.18 21.07 14.93
CA GLU A 134 -6.60 22.43 14.86
C GLU A 134 -5.63 22.67 16.02
N GLY A 135 -5.80 21.94 17.13
CA GLY A 135 -4.89 21.95 18.27
C GLY A 135 -3.47 21.48 17.96
N MET A 136 -3.22 20.88 16.79
CA MET A 136 -1.86 20.52 16.33
C MET A 136 -1.03 21.74 15.89
N LYS A 137 -1.69 22.88 15.61
CA LYS A 137 -1.01 24.09 15.19
C LYS A 137 -0.01 24.58 16.26
N GLY A 138 1.21 24.89 15.84
CA GLY A 138 2.30 25.29 16.73
C GLY A 138 2.94 24.17 17.55
N LYS A 139 2.50 22.92 17.39
CA LYS A 139 3.02 21.75 18.11
C LYS A 139 4.15 21.04 17.38
N THR A 140 4.80 20.12 18.08
CA THR A 140 5.73 19.15 17.48
C THR A 140 4.94 17.94 17.05
N VAL A 141 4.79 17.78 15.75
CA VAL A 141 4.03 16.68 15.14
C VAL A 141 4.93 15.81 14.29
N GLY A 142 4.55 14.57 14.07
CA GLY A 142 5.34 13.66 13.23
C GLY A 142 4.51 12.56 12.64
N ALA A 143 5.03 11.92 11.60
CA ALA A 143 4.41 10.76 10.96
C ALA A 143 5.48 9.90 10.27
N THR A 144 5.09 8.71 9.84
CA THR A 144 5.99 7.79 9.12
C THR A 144 6.27 8.33 7.72
N ALA A 145 7.54 8.47 7.37
CA ALA A 145 7.97 8.91 6.05
C ALA A 145 7.38 8.02 4.95
N GLY A 146 7.05 8.61 3.81
CA GLY A 146 6.48 7.87 2.67
C GLY A 146 4.99 7.54 2.80
N THR A 147 4.31 7.94 3.88
CA THR A 147 2.86 7.81 4.05
C THR A 147 2.12 9.04 3.51
N TYR A 148 0.81 8.90 3.30
CA TYR A 148 -0.05 10.01 2.90
C TYR A 148 -0.21 11.03 4.04
N GLU A 149 -0.31 10.53 5.27
CA GLU A 149 -0.40 11.32 6.49
C GLU A 149 0.84 12.23 6.68
N ALA A 150 2.03 11.70 6.40
CA ALA A 150 3.27 12.49 6.49
C ALA A 150 3.28 13.65 5.50
N ILE A 151 2.86 13.41 4.25
CA ILE A 151 2.78 14.44 3.22
C ILE A 151 1.78 15.54 3.63
N TRP A 152 0.61 15.12 4.10
CA TRP A 152 -0.44 16.05 4.54
C TRP A 152 0.03 16.87 5.75
N LEU A 153 0.54 16.21 6.78
CA LEU A 153 0.93 16.86 8.05
C LEU A 153 2.12 17.82 7.87
N GLU A 154 3.11 17.44 7.06
CA GLU A 154 4.21 18.33 6.68
C GLU A 154 3.70 19.57 5.93
N GLY A 155 2.71 19.37 5.03
CA GLY A 155 2.03 20.45 4.33
C GLY A 155 1.32 21.41 5.28
N GLN A 156 0.57 20.87 6.26
CA GLN A 156 -0.13 21.68 7.28
C GLN A 156 0.84 22.50 8.13
N VAL A 157 1.95 21.92 8.59
CA VAL A 157 2.96 22.67 9.37
C VAL A 157 3.54 23.83 8.56
N LYS A 158 3.79 23.62 7.26
CA LYS A 158 4.23 24.70 6.36
C LYS A 158 3.17 25.78 6.18
N GLU A 159 1.90 25.41 6.05
CA GLU A 159 0.78 26.34 5.91
C GLU A 159 0.54 27.15 7.19
N TRP A 160 0.62 26.51 8.35
CA TRP A 160 0.49 27.19 9.64
C TRP A 160 1.62 28.19 9.91
N GLY A 161 2.81 27.96 9.32
CA GLY A 161 4.00 28.80 9.54
C GLY A 161 4.57 28.72 10.96
N GLU A 162 4.10 27.77 11.75
CA GLU A 162 4.54 27.49 13.12
C GLU A 162 4.41 26.01 13.46
N GLY A 163 5.15 25.54 14.49
CA GLY A 163 5.26 24.12 14.83
C GLY A 163 6.43 23.44 14.14
N GLN A 164 6.55 22.14 14.37
CA GLN A 164 7.64 21.35 13.80
C GLN A 164 7.10 20.01 13.32
N PHE A 165 7.44 19.61 12.08
CA PHE A 165 7.22 18.26 11.57
C PHE A 165 8.49 17.41 11.74
N ARG A 166 8.31 16.16 12.20
CA ARG A 166 9.39 15.15 12.34
C ARG A 166 9.01 13.88 11.59
N PRO A 167 9.76 13.50 10.53
CA PRO A 167 9.57 12.22 9.86
C PRO A 167 10.22 11.08 10.65
N TYR A 168 9.57 9.91 10.65
CA TYR A 168 10.06 8.66 11.23
C TYR A 168 10.16 7.57 10.16
N GLN A 169 11.02 6.56 10.39
CA GLN A 169 11.21 5.49 9.41
C GLN A 169 10.11 4.43 9.46
N ASN A 170 9.53 4.21 10.63
CA ASN A 170 8.48 3.21 10.85
C ASN A 170 7.40 3.73 11.80
N GLN A 171 6.27 3.03 11.82
CA GLN A 171 5.09 3.42 12.58
C GLN A 171 5.29 3.28 14.09
N ALA A 172 6.00 2.23 14.52
CA ALA A 172 6.25 1.98 15.93
C ALA A 172 7.06 3.12 16.58
N ASP A 173 8.02 3.69 15.85
CA ASP A 173 8.82 4.83 16.34
C ASP A 173 7.98 6.10 16.51
N VAL A 174 6.97 6.33 15.65
CA VAL A 174 6.03 7.45 15.80
C VAL A 174 5.26 7.33 17.10
N PHE A 175 4.64 6.17 17.35
CA PHE A 175 3.86 5.92 18.56
C PHE A 175 4.72 5.93 19.82
N LEU A 176 5.95 5.41 19.74
CA LEU A 176 6.91 5.47 20.84
C LEU A 176 7.28 6.92 21.17
N ALA A 177 7.63 7.72 20.17
CA ALA A 177 7.95 9.13 20.35
C ALA A 177 6.77 9.93 20.92
N LEU A 178 5.54 9.61 20.47
CA LEU A 178 4.32 10.21 20.98
C LEU A 178 4.10 9.83 22.47
N SER A 179 4.21 8.54 22.81
CA SER A 179 4.08 8.04 24.19
C SER A 179 5.11 8.66 25.14
N GLN A 180 6.33 8.84 24.66
CA GLN A 180 7.43 9.48 25.43
C GLN A 180 7.33 11.00 25.53
N GLY A 181 6.39 11.64 24.84
CA GLY A 181 6.23 13.09 24.80
C GLY A 181 7.29 13.80 23.95
N GLN A 182 7.96 13.09 23.05
CA GLN A 182 8.85 13.67 22.04
C GLN A 182 8.07 14.26 20.87
N LEU A 183 6.85 13.79 20.65
CA LEU A 183 5.81 14.35 19.80
C LEU A 183 4.62 14.76 20.65
N ASP A 184 3.97 15.84 20.28
CA ASP A 184 2.70 16.30 20.85
C ASP A 184 1.53 15.54 20.21
N ALA A 185 1.58 15.34 18.88
CA ALA A 185 0.55 14.63 18.11
C ALA A 185 1.09 14.00 16.84
N THR A 186 0.30 13.08 16.30
CA THR A 186 0.47 12.47 14.97
C THR A 186 -0.87 12.34 14.28
N VAL A 187 -0.84 12.08 12.98
CA VAL A 187 -1.99 11.60 12.21
C VAL A 187 -1.69 10.16 11.77
N SER A 188 -2.65 9.29 11.96
CA SER A 188 -2.59 7.88 11.58
C SER A 188 -3.96 7.42 11.08
N THR A 189 -4.01 6.33 10.32
CA THR A 189 -5.30 5.72 9.98
C THR A 189 -6.06 5.31 11.23
N VAL A 190 -7.39 5.38 11.19
CA VAL A 190 -8.25 5.09 12.35
C VAL A 190 -7.96 3.71 12.92
N GLU A 191 -7.85 2.70 12.05
CA GLU A 191 -7.63 1.31 12.45
C GLU A 191 -6.30 1.13 13.20
N VAL A 192 -5.23 1.76 12.70
CA VAL A 192 -3.90 1.70 13.33
C VAL A 192 -3.88 2.49 14.64
N ALA A 193 -4.51 3.66 14.67
CA ALA A 193 -4.65 4.46 15.89
C ALA A 193 -5.37 3.68 16.98
N GLU A 194 -6.52 3.07 16.64
CA GLU A 194 -7.29 2.25 17.59
C GLU A 194 -6.50 1.02 18.06
N ALA A 195 -5.84 0.30 17.14
CA ALA A 195 -5.04 -0.87 17.49
C ALA A 195 -3.93 -0.50 18.47
N ASN A 196 -3.22 0.59 18.25
CA ASN A 196 -2.11 1.04 19.11
C ASN A 196 -2.61 1.56 20.47
N VAL A 197 -3.69 2.33 20.51
CA VAL A 197 -4.30 2.80 21.77
C VAL A 197 -4.82 1.63 22.60
N LYS A 198 -5.50 0.67 21.97
CA LYS A 198 -6.06 -0.53 22.65
C LYS A 198 -4.98 -1.51 23.11
N SER A 199 -3.84 -1.59 22.43
CA SER A 199 -2.77 -2.55 22.76
C SER A 199 -2.14 -2.31 24.14
N GLY A 200 -2.14 -1.05 24.61
CA GLY A 200 -1.43 -0.62 25.81
C GLY A 200 0.11 -0.61 25.68
N ASN A 201 0.66 -0.92 24.51
CA ASN A 201 2.11 -0.91 24.27
C ASN A 201 2.70 0.51 24.27
N PHE A 202 1.86 1.51 23.99
CA PHE A 202 2.23 2.93 23.98
C PHE A 202 1.36 3.70 24.98
N PRO A 203 1.71 3.70 26.27
CA PRO A 203 0.90 4.36 27.29
C PRO A 203 0.90 5.89 27.12
N GLY A 204 -0.18 6.52 27.55
CA GLY A 204 -0.28 7.99 27.56
C GLY A 204 -0.55 8.59 26.17
N ILE A 205 -1.25 7.87 25.31
CA ILE A 205 -1.74 8.36 24.02
C ILE A 205 -3.25 8.19 23.91
N ARG A 206 -3.90 9.07 23.17
CA ARG A 206 -5.34 9.03 22.92
C ARG A 206 -5.68 9.51 21.51
N ILE A 207 -6.77 8.99 20.96
CA ILE A 207 -7.39 9.56 19.77
C ILE A 207 -8.12 10.85 20.20
N VAL A 208 -7.88 11.93 19.47
CA VAL A 208 -8.45 13.25 19.74
C VAL A 208 -9.65 13.53 18.87
N ASP A 209 -9.47 13.40 17.55
CA ASP A 209 -10.43 13.81 16.56
C ASP A 209 -10.18 13.07 15.23
N LYS A 210 -11.10 13.21 14.29
CA LYS A 210 -10.89 12.83 12.89
C LYS A 210 -10.00 13.88 12.22
N ALA A 211 -8.99 13.46 11.50
CA ALA A 211 -8.21 14.36 10.68
C ALA A 211 -9.04 14.84 9.46
N PRO A 212 -9.01 16.14 9.08
CA PRO A 212 -9.80 16.69 7.99
C PRO A 212 -9.18 16.34 6.62
N MET A 213 -8.84 15.08 6.44
CA MET A 213 -8.27 14.53 5.22
C MET A 213 -9.37 13.84 4.40
N VAL A 214 -9.22 13.88 3.08
CA VAL A 214 -10.02 12.98 2.23
C VAL A 214 -9.61 11.54 2.52
N PRO A 215 -10.52 10.55 2.37
CA PRO A 215 -10.16 9.15 2.55
C PRO A 215 -8.94 8.77 1.70
N ASP A 216 -7.99 8.06 2.30
CA ASP A 216 -6.79 7.57 1.62
C ASP A 216 -7.11 6.25 0.92
N TYR A 217 -7.29 6.31 -0.40
CA TYR A 217 -7.48 5.12 -1.22
C TYR A 217 -6.14 4.44 -1.49
N VAL A 218 -6.03 3.18 -1.12
CA VAL A 218 -4.81 2.39 -1.31
C VAL A 218 -5.03 1.27 -2.30
N ALA A 219 -4.01 1.03 -3.12
CA ALA A 219 -4.07 0.07 -4.22
C ALA A 219 -2.86 -0.87 -4.22
N LEU A 220 -2.98 -2.00 -4.88
CA LEU A 220 -1.87 -2.87 -5.19
C LEU A 220 -0.98 -2.18 -6.23
N ILE A 221 0.33 -2.31 -6.08
CA ILE A 221 1.28 -1.71 -7.01
C ILE A 221 2.09 -2.77 -7.75
N ALA A 222 2.33 -2.51 -9.03
CA ALA A 222 3.23 -3.26 -9.89
C ALA A 222 4.13 -2.28 -10.67
N LEU A 223 5.11 -2.77 -11.43
CA LEU A 223 5.82 -1.91 -12.36
C LEU A 223 4.82 -1.37 -13.40
N ARG A 224 4.96 -0.10 -13.75
CA ARG A 224 4.02 0.59 -14.64
C ARG A 224 3.91 -0.03 -16.04
N SER A 225 4.94 -0.75 -16.48
CA SER A 225 4.96 -1.47 -17.76
C SER A 225 4.16 -2.77 -17.77
N GLU A 226 3.84 -3.33 -16.61
CA GLU A 226 3.26 -4.67 -16.44
C GLU A 226 1.72 -4.59 -16.52
N HIS A 227 1.21 -4.26 -17.70
CA HIS A 227 -0.23 -4.03 -17.90
C HIS A 227 -1.08 -5.27 -17.67
N GLY A 228 -0.61 -6.45 -18.13
CA GLY A 228 -1.31 -7.71 -17.93
C GLY A 228 -1.43 -8.07 -16.44
N LEU A 229 -0.36 -7.86 -15.68
CA LEU A 229 -0.39 -8.05 -14.23
C LEU A 229 -1.38 -7.08 -13.56
N ILE A 230 -1.35 -5.78 -13.93
CA ILE A 230 -2.27 -4.78 -13.36
C ILE A 230 -3.72 -5.13 -13.67
N ASP A 231 -4.04 -5.56 -14.89
CA ASP A 231 -5.38 -5.99 -15.27
C ASP A 231 -5.83 -7.24 -14.49
N TYR A 232 -4.91 -8.18 -14.24
CA TYR A 232 -5.18 -9.32 -13.38
C TYR A 232 -5.46 -8.90 -11.93
N LEU A 233 -4.68 -7.97 -11.37
CA LEU A 233 -4.90 -7.42 -10.03
C LEU A 233 -6.27 -6.77 -9.91
N ASN A 234 -6.69 -6.00 -10.92
CA ASN A 234 -8.02 -5.39 -10.97
C ASN A 234 -9.14 -6.44 -10.94
N LEU A 235 -9.00 -7.50 -11.74
CA LEU A 235 -9.96 -8.59 -11.77
C LEU A 235 -9.98 -9.34 -10.43
N PHE A 236 -8.82 -9.59 -9.84
CA PHE A 236 -8.69 -10.26 -8.55
C PHE A 236 -9.41 -9.47 -7.43
N ILE A 237 -9.20 -8.14 -7.33
CA ILE A 237 -9.89 -7.30 -6.35
C ILE A 237 -11.41 -7.39 -6.54
N ASN A 238 -11.90 -7.29 -7.77
CA ASN A 238 -13.33 -7.48 -8.05
C ASN A 238 -13.84 -8.88 -7.64
N GLN A 239 -13.03 -9.93 -7.80
CA GLN A 239 -13.38 -11.28 -7.35
C GLN A 239 -13.47 -11.37 -5.83
N GLN A 240 -12.51 -10.79 -5.10
CA GLN A 240 -12.52 -10.75 -3.63
C GLN A 240 -13.84 -10.17 -3.10
N VAL A 241 -14.29 -9.06 -3.68
CA VAL A 241 -15.57 -8.42 -3.30
C VAL A 241 -16.77 -9.30 -3.68
N ARG A 242 -16.84 -9.78 -4.93
CA ARG A 242 -17.99 -10.54 -5.44
C ARG A 242 -18.19 -11.88 -4.76
N THR A 243 -17.12 -12.51 -4.30
CA THR A 243 -17.19 -13.81 -3.59
C THR A 243 -17.47 -13.66 -2.09
N GLY A 244 -17.43 -12.44 -1.55
CA GLY A 244 -17.56 -12.17 -0.12
C GLY A 244 -16.24 -12.31 0.65
N ARG A 245 -15.14 -12.72 -0.01
CA ARG A 245 -13.86 -12.93 0.64
C ARG A 245 -13.31 -11.64 1.25
N TYR A 246 -13.51 -10.50 0.59
CA TYR A 246 -13.15 -9.20 1.12
C TYR A 246 -13.83 -8.90 2.46
N ALA A 247 -15.13 -9.17 2.59
CA ALA A 247 -15.88 -8.98 3.83
C ALA A 247 -15.39 -9.91 4.95
N GLU A 248 -15.01 -11.17 4.61
CA GLU A 248 -14.41 -12.09 5.58
C GLU A 248 -13.06 -11.57 6.12
N LEU A 249 -12.19 -11.05 5.24
CA LEU A 249 -10.91 -10.47 5.63
C LEU A 249 -11.10 -9.21 6.48
N TYR A 250 -12.05 -8.37 6.10
CA TYR A 250 -12.39 -7.17 6.86
C TYR A 250 -12.86 -7.54 8.28
N ALA A 251 -13.83 -8.43 8.39
CA ALA A 251 -14.33 -8.90 9.70
C ALA A 251 -13.22 -9.55 10.55
N LYS A 252 -12.31 -10.30 9.92
CA LYS A 252 -11.21 -10.97 10.61
C LYS A 252 -10.20 -10.00 11.21
N TRP A 253 -9.84 -8.94 10.47
CA TRP A 253 -8.71 -8.10 10.80
C TRP A 253 -9.10 -6.72 11.35
N VAL A 254 -10.17 -6.14 10.81
CA VAL A 254 -10.62 -4.79 11.17
C VAL A 254 -11.73 -4.85 12.21
N GLY A 255 -12.64 -5.79 12.09
CA GLY A 255 -13.71 -6.02 13.05
C GLY A 255 -15.11 -5.81 12.47
N GLU A 256 -16.10 -5.56 13.37
CA GLU A 256 -17.47 -5.33 12.98
C GLU A 256 -17.64 -3.96 12.30
N GLY A 257 -18.32 -3.94 11.16
CA GLY A 257 -18.61 -2.74 10.39
C GLY A 257 -18.70 -3.05 8.91
N GLU A 258 -19.12 -2.05 8.14
CA GLU A 258 -19.13 -2.13 6.69
C GLU A 258 -17.80 -1.56 6.15
N PRO A 259 -17.12 -2.28 5.25
CA PRO A 259 -15.97 -1.73 4.56
C PRO A 259 -16.31 -0.42 3.84
N ALA A 260 -15.34 0.47 3.69
CA ALA A 260 -15.54 1.69 2.93
C ALA A 260 -16.03 1.38 1.50
N ASP A 261 -16.99 2.16 1.02
CA ASP A 261 -17.44 2.09 -0.38
C ASP A 261 -16.30 2.60 -1.28
N LEU A 262 -15.61 1.69 -1.94
CA LEU A 262 -14.49 1.98 -2.84
C LEU A 262 -14.97 2.49 -4.20
N THR A 263 -16.29 2.55 -4.44
CA THR A 263 -16.84 3.03 -5.70
C THR A 263 -16.92 4.54 -5.75
N ILE A 264 -16.50 5.13 -6.87
CA ILE A 264 -16.73 6.55 -7.14
C ILE A 264 -18.09 6.70 -7.77
N LYS A 265 -19.06 7.19 -6.99
CA LYS A 265 -20.45 7.37 -7.45
C LYS A 265 -20.51 8.23 -8.72
N GLY A 266 -21.15 7.67 -9.76
CA GLY A 266 -21.33 8.35 -11.05
C GLY A 266 -20.21 8.13 -12.08
N VAL A 267 -19.08 7.56 -11.70
CA VAL A 267 -17.95 7.22 -12.61
C VAL A 267 -17.96 5.72 -12.94
N TYR A 268 -18.14 4.87 -11.93
CA TYR A 268 -18.30 3.42 -12.11
C TYR A 268 -19.78 3.07 -12.08
N ARG A 269 -20.30 2.67 -13.23
CA ARG A 269 -21.68 2.15 -13.39
C ARG A 269 -21.65 0.70 -13.82
#